data_52264ec77173931a50e10bd597fcc29f
#
_entry.id   52264ec77173931a50e10bd597fcc29f
#
_cell.length_a   1.000
_cell.length_b   1.000
_cell.length_c   1.000
_cell.angle_alpha   90.00
_cell.angle_beta   90.00
_cell.angle_gamma   90.00
#
_symmetry.space_group_name_H-M   'P 1'
#
loop_
_entity.id
_entity.type
_entity.pdbx_description
1 polymer ?
#
loop_
_entity_poly.entity_id
_entity_poly.type
_entity_poly.pdbx_seq_one_letter_code
_entity_poly.pdbx_strand_id
1 'polypeptide(L)'
;MTIYSDDICALSASDMLRHLNAGELSSLEIIDAHIARIETWDHQVNSIVHRFFEQARSQAKDADALRAKKKKKNLPPLLGMPMTIKESLATPGVPVSLGLEAWRNRIPKEQSVAAKLLTEAGAIMVGKTNVSQMLLFHESDNPIWGPTNNPWSSDRVPGGSSGGEGAAIAAGMSPWGVGTDIGGSIRVPCAFCGIAGIKPTVDRWSNIGSNSAIPGQEVIRSQCGPMARTSEDVALMLRAIDSTQHAPFDPNVPPFPIADPAKVKLKKLRVGFYDDDGFITPSESARRAVRQAVAALEDLGVEVVPFRPPHVEELLYTYLAALSADGGYYIEKALDGDPIMGQLKPLKAIVKLPQRVRQTAAAAMGLMGETKVQKLLQNVRPKPVEELWELTNERTRIRRSTMNVWNEQGLDAVICPPHATPAILHGQSSQFTLGGSYAIRYNYLNLPAGVVPVTRVQGSEEVRGNVHDRLDKTAADAQVGSAGMPIGVQVAARPYREDIVLALMMAIEKSAREESLFPRTPVLPHG
;
A
#
# COMPACT_ATOMS: atom_id res chain seq x y z
N MET A 1 15.15 31.10 13.93
CA MET A 1 15.93 29.84 14.08
C MET A 1 16.08 29.29 12.68
N THR A 2 17.30 29.13 12.16
CA THR A 2 17.52 28.61 10.82
C THR A 2 17.24 27.12 10.86
N ILE A 3 16.24 26.65 10.11
CA ILE A 3 15.93 25.21 9.99
C ILE A 3 16.87 24.65 8.90
N TYR A 4 17.67 23.68 9.22
CA TYR A 4 18.56 23.01 8.25
C TYR A 4 17.79 22.08 7.33
N SER A 5 18.32 21.74 6.17
CA SER A 5 17.64 20.91 5.15
C SER A 5 17.20 19.54 5.68
N ASP A 6 18.02 18.89 6.51
CA ASP A 6 17.66 17.60 7.13
C ASP A 6 16.52 17.75 8.14
N ASP A 7 16.46 18.86 8.87
CA ASP A 7 15.36 19.18 9.78
C ASP A 7 14.05 19.39 9.00
N ILE A 8 14.11 20.03 7.83
CA ILE A 8 12.93 20.20 6.95
C ILE A 8 12.40 18.84 6.50
N CYS A 9 13.27 17.95 6.02
CA CYS A 9 12.86 16.60 5.59
C CYS A 9 12.34 15.72 6.74
N ALA A 10 12.65 16.06 7.99
CA ALA A 10 12.14 15.37 9.18
C ALA A 10 10.73 15.83 9.58
N LEU A 11 10.28 17.01 9.16
CA LEU A 11 8.93 17.52 9.46
C LEU A 11 7.85 16.63 8.83
N SER A 12 6.70 16.48 9.51
CA SER A 12 5.48 15.93 8.90
C SER A 12 4.96 16.86 7.79
N ALA A 13 4.14 16.35 6.87
CA ALA A 13 3.52 17.21 5.85
C ALA A 13 2.62 18.27 6.49
N SER A 14 1.92 17.93 7.56
CA SER A 14 1.10 18.86 8.34
C SER A 14 1.93 19.97 8.98
N ASP A 15 3.12 19.63 9.52
CA ASP A 15 4.06 20.62 10.08
C ASP A 15 4.65 21.52 9.00
N MET A 16 5.09 20.95 7.86
CA MET A 16 5.56 21.73 6.71
C MET A 16 4.50 22.77 6.27
N LEU A 17 3.25 22.32 6.14
CA LEU A 17 2.16 23.19 5.74
C LEU A 17 1.88 24.29 6.79
N ARG A 18 2.04 23.97 8.08
CA ARG A 18 1.95 24.95 9.17
C ARG A 18 3.05 26.02 9.07
N HIS A 19 4.31 25.61 8.85
CA HIS A 19 5.44 26.54 8.66
C HIS A 19 5.29 27.39 7.40
N LEU A 20 4.84 26.82 6.27
CA LEU A 20 4.49 27.56 5.06
C LEU A 20 3.41 28.64 5.34
N ASN A 21 2.35 28.27 6.06
CA ASN A 21 1.26 29.19 6.40
C ASN A 21 1.67 30.24 7.43
N ALA A 22 2.66 29.97 8.26
CA ALA A 22 3.24 30.96 9.17
C ALA A 22 4.24 31.91 8.48
N GLY A 23 4.72 31.54 7.27
CA GLY A 23 5.81 32.28 6.57
C GLY A 23 7.18 32.03 7.18
N GLU A 24 7.34 30.92 7.90
CA GLU A 24 8.59 30.47 8.53
C GLU A 24 9.47 29.67 7.57
N LEU A 25 8.85 29.05 6.58
CA LEU A 25 9.47 28.36 5.44
C LEU A 25 8.81 28.81 4.14
N SER A 26 9.58 28.83 3.07
CA SER A 26 9.09 28.97 1.70
C SER A 26 8.90 27.59 1.04
N SER A 27 8.08 27.54 -0.01
CA SER A 27 7.93 26.33 -0.82
C SER A 27 9.25 25.95 -1.48
N LEU A 28 10.05 26.94 -1.92
CA LEU A 28 11.35 26.69 -2.54
C LEU A 28 12.32 26.02 -1.57
N GLU A 29 12.41 26.47 -0.31
CA GLU A 29 13.27 25.83 0.71
C GLU A 29 12.87 24.38 0.96
N ILE A 30 11.56 24.09 1.05
CA ILE A 30 11.07 22.71 1.24
C ILE A 30 11.38 21.85 0.02
N ILE A 31 11.15 22.34 -1.20
CA ILE A 31 11.44 21.60 -2.44
C ILE A 31 12.93 21.34 -2.58
N ASP A 32 13.78 22.34 -2.35
CA ASP A 32 15.25 22.18 -2.44
C ASP A 32 15.79 21.21 -1.39
N ALA A 33 15.25 21.20 -0.17
CA ALA A 33 15.63 20.25 0.87
C ALA A 33 15.33 18.80 0.43
N HIS A 34 14.12 18.54 -0.11
CA HIS A 34 13.76 17.20 -0.59
C HIS A 34 14.57 16.79 -1.82
N ILE A 35 14.85 17.70 -2.75
CA ILE A 35 15.70 17.43 -3.92
C ILE A 35 17.11 17.04 -3.45
N ALA A 36 17.72 17.82 -2.54
CA ALA A 36 19.04 17.51 -1.99
C ALA A 36 19.05 16.14 -1.29
N ARG A 37 17.99 15.80 -0.56
CA ARG A 37 17.82 14.49 0.07
C ARG A 37 17.75 13.35 -0.96
N ILE A 38 17.00 13.53 -2.05
CA ILE A 38 16.91 12.56 -3.16
C ILE A 38 18.28 12.38 -3.82
N GLU A 39 18.99 13.48 -4.16
CA GLU A 39 20.30 13.43 -4.79
C GLU A 39 21.35 12.75 -3.91
N THR A 40 21.24 12.92 -2.59
CA THR A 40 22.18 12.32 -1.62
C THR A 40 21.93 10.83 -1.42
N TRP A 41 20.69 10.36 -1.34
CA TRP A 41 20.40 9.03 -0.81
C TRP A 41 19.70 8.07 -1.78
N ASP A 42 19.06 8.56 -2.87
CA ASP A 42 18.26 7.69 -3.73
C ASP A 42 19.10 6.66 -4.51
N HIS A 43 20.42 6.91 -4.67
CA HIS A 43 21.32 5.94 -5.30
C HIS A 43 21.46 4.63 -4.49
N GLN A 44 21.18 4.65 -3.17
CA GLN A 44 21.17 3.46 -2.31
C GLN A 44 19.78 2.81 -2.26
N VAL A 45 18.73 3.60 -2.43
CA VAL A 45 17.34 3.14 -2.31
C VAL A 45 16.74 2.75 -3.66
N ASN A 46 17.07 3.49 -4.72
CA ASN A 46 16.51 3.34 -6.07
C ASN A 46 14.99 3.44 -6.09
N SER A 47 14.47 4.49 -5.46
CA SER A 47 13.02 4.69 -5.30
C SER A 47 12.41 5.61 -6.34
N ILE A 48 13.15 6.60 -6.88
CA ILE A 48 12.63 7.65 -7.76
C ILE A 48 13.15 7.47 -9.19
N VAL A 49 12.26 7.09 -10.09
CA VAL A 49 12.59 6.70 -11.48
C VAL A 49 12.36 7.80 -12.51
N HIS A 50 11.50 8.78 -12.22
CA HIS A 50 11.39 10.03 -12.99
C HIS A 50 11.54 11.21 -12.04
N ARG A 51 12.36 12.19 -12.43
CA ARG A 51 12.71 13.37 -11.61
C ARG A 51 12.26 14.63 -12.30
N PHE A 52 11.58 15.53 -11.55
CA PHE A 52 11.01 16.79 -12.09
C PHE A 52 11.59 18.02 -11.36
N PHE A 53 12.87 17.98 -11.00
CA PHE A 53 13.49 18.94 -10.09
C PHE A 53 13.40 20.39 -10.55
N GLU A 54 13.75 20.68 -11.80
CA GLU A 54 13.69 22.06 -12.30
C GLU A 54 12.25 22.58 -12.40
N GLN A 55 11.33 21.74 -12.85
CA GLN A 55 9.91 22.07 -12.86
C GLN A 55 9.39 22.31 -11.44
N ALA A 56 9.77 21.48 -10.47
CA ALA A 56 9.37 21.60 -9.07
C ALA A 56 9.88 22.93 -8.46
N ARG A 57 11.13 23.31 -8.72
CA ARG A 57 11.70 24.59 -8.31
C ARG A 57 10.94 25.78 -8.91
N SER A 58 10.59 25.72 -10.19
CA SER A 58 9.79 26.76 -10.83
C SER A 58 8.41 26.89 -10.19
N GLN A 59 7.71 25.77 -10.00
CA GLN A 59 6.39 25.74 -9.37
C GLN A 59 6.44 26.21 -7.89
N ALA A 60 7.53 25.92 -7.17
CA ALA A 60 7.73 26.39 -5.80
C ALA A 60 7.82 27.93 -5.73
N LYS A 61 8.58 28.55 -6.63
CA LYS A 61 8.65 30.03 -6.73
C LYS A 61 7.29 30.65 -7.05
N ASP A 62 6.51 30.03 -7.94
CA ASP A 62 5.15 30.48 -8.25
C ASP A 62 4.22 30.33 -7.04
N ALA A 63 4.34 29.26 -6.28
CA ALA A 63 3.58 29.03 -5.05
C ALA A 63 3.91 30.09 -3.98
N ASP A 64 5.18 30.42 -3.77
CA ASP A 64 5.63 31.46 -2.84
C ASP A 64 5.12 32.84 -3.27
N ALA A 65 5.21 33.16 -4.56
CA ALA A 65 4.66 34.43 -5.10
C ALA A 65 3.14 34.53 -4.93
N LEU A 66 2.41 33.40 -5.11
CA LEU A 66 0.97 33.32 -4.89
C LEU A 66 0.62 33.52 -3.41
N ARG A 67 1.37 32.88 -2.51
CA ARG A 67 1.20 32.99 -1.06
C ARG A 67 1.41 34.41 -0.56
N ALA A 68 2.38 35.13 -1.11
CA ALA A 68 2.63 36.55 -0.78
C ALA A 68 1.48 37.49 -1.21
N LYS A 69 0.78 37.14 -2.31
CA LYS A 69 -0.27 38.01 -2.89
C LYS A 69 -1.68 37.77 -2.33
N LYS A 70 -2.00 36.54 -1.90
CA LYS A 70 -3.37 36.17 -1.50
C LYS A 70 -3.52 36.02 0.01
N LYS A 71 -4.75 36.31 0.53
CA LYS A 71 -5.11 35.96 1.91
C LYS A 71 -5.10 34.44 2.09
N LYS A 72 -4.65 33.96 3.24
CA LYS A 72 -4.51 32.53 3.57
C LYS A 72 -5.73 31.66 3.23
N LYS A 73 -6.94 32.18 3.51
CA LYS A 73 -8.22 31.48 3.25
C LYS A 73 -8.53 31.20 1.78
N ASN A 74 -7.83 31.85 0.86
CA ASN A 74 -8.04 31.75 -0.59
C ASN A 74 -6.91 30.98 -1.28
N LEU A 75 -6.02 30.35 -0.52
CA LEU A 75 -4.94 29.53 -1.05
C LEU A 75 -5.40 28.08 -1.29
N PRO A 76 -4.88 27.41 -2.34
CA PRO A 76 -5.05 25.97 -2.47
C PRO A 76 -4.57 25.24 -1.21
N PRO A 77 -5.26 24.16 -0.77
CA PRO A 77 -4.99 23.53 0.53
C PRO A 77 -3.60 22.91 0.66
N LEU A 78 -2.96 22.52 -0.44
CA LEU A 78 -1.63 21.90 -0.48
C LEU A 78 -0.58 22.76 -1.17
N LEU A 79 -0.82 24.07 -1.29
CA LEU A 79 0.03 24.97 -2.05
C LEU A 79 1.49 24.89 -1.64
N GLY A 80 2.36 24.53 -2.60
CA GLY A 80 3.81 24.50 -2.42
C GLY A 80 4.37 23.26 -1.73
N MET A 81 3.52 22.26 -1.43
CA MET A 81 3.94 21.02 -0.79
C MET A 81 4.54 20.02 -1.80
N PRO A 82 5.74 19.45 -1.55
CA PRO A 82 6.29 18.40 -2.39
C PRO A 82 5.44 17.12 -2.30
N MET A 83 5.37 16.37 -3.40
CA MET A 83 4.81 15.01 -3.42
C MET A 83 5.55 14.12 -4.43
N THR A 84 5.50 12.83 -4.18
CA THR A 84 5.80 11.79 -5.18
C THR A 84 4.53 11.06 -5.58
N ILE A 85 4.55 10.38 -6.71
CA ILE A 85 3.47 9.48 -7.13
C ILE A 85 4.03 8.20 -7.72
N LYS A 86 3.30 7.13 -7.53
CA LYS A 86 3.62 5.84 -8.14
C LYS A 86 3.73 5.94 -9.66
N GLU A 87 4.69 5.25 -10.26
CA GLU A 87 4.96 5.30 -11.70
C GLU A 87 3.73 4.97 -12.56
N SER A 88 2.86 4.07 -12.07
CA SER A 88 1.65 3.65 -12.78
C SER A 88 0.56 4.73 -12.93
N LEU A 89 0.65 5.83 -12.18
CA LEU A 89 -0.28 6.95 -12.27
C LEU A 89 0.16 7.91 -13.38
N ALA A 90 -0.67 8.06 -14.40
CA ALA A 90 -0.34 8.86 -15.58
C ALA A 90 -0.25 10.35 -15.28
N THR A 91 0.81 10.99 -15.77
CA THR A 91 1.02 12.44 -15.76
C THR A 91 1.30 12.92 -17.17
N PRO A 92 0.93 14.18 -17.53
CA PRO A 92 1.10 14.68 -18.89
C PRO A 92 2.55 14.59 -19.37
N GLY A 93 2.75 13.99 -20.56
CA GLY A 93 4.05 13.92 -21.21
C GLY A 93 5.06 12.96 -20.57
N VAL A 94 4.70 12.23 -19.51
CA VAL A 94 5.59 11.31 -18.80
C VAL A 94 5.21 9.86 -19.12
N PRO A 95 6.18 9.00 -19.49
CA PRO A 95 5.91 7.59 -19.74
C PRO A 95 5.35 6.86 -18.52
N VAL A 96 4.55 5.83 -18.79
CA VAL A 96 4.09 4.82 -17.84
C VAL A 96 4.42 3.45 -18.41
N SER A 97 5.44 2.83 -17.87
CA SER A 97 5.98 1.57 -18.34
C SER A 97 5.48 0.34 -17.58
N LEU A 98 5.06 0.50 -16.34
CA LEU A 98 4.79 -0.60 -15.38
C LEU A 98 5.98 -1.57 -15.28
N GLY A 99 7.23 -1.07 -15.46
CA GLY A 99 8.43 -1.89 -15.46
C GLY A 99 8.59 -2.82 -16.67
N LEU A 100 7.88 -2.57 -17.78
CA LEU A 100 7.95 -3.30 -19.06
C LEU A 100 8.83 -2.54 -20.06
N GLU A 101 9.84 -3.18 -20.63
CA GLU A 101 10.71 -2.59 -21.64
C GLU A 101 9.93 -2.12 -22.87
N ALA A 102 8.98 -2.92 -23.37
CA ALA A 102 8.12 -2.57 -24.48
C ALA A 102 7.30 -1.29 -24.22
N TRP A 103 7.08 -0.94 -22.95
CA TRP A 103 6.32 0.24 -22.56
C TRP A 103 7.20 1.39 -22.04
N ARG A 104 8.52 1.28 -22.09
CA ARG A 104 9.47 2.27 -21.56
C ARG A 104 9.14 3.71 -21.96
N ASN A 105 8.72 3.92 -23.19
CA ASN A 105 8.39 5.23 -23.75
C ASN A 105 6.89 5.45 -23.99
N ARG A 106 6.03 4.58 -23.41
CA ARG A 106 4.58 4.66 -23.60
C ARG A 106 4.00 5.81 -22.78
N ILE A 107 3.49 6.84 -23.47
CA ILE A 107 2.78 7.96 -22.84
C ILE A 107 1.27 7.67 -22.89
N PRO A 108 0.59 7.49 -21.73
CA PRO A 108 -0.85 7.29 -21.69
C PRO A 108 -1.61 8.52 -22.21
N LYS A 109 -2.77 8.28 -22.84
CA LYS A 109 -3.65 9.37 -23.30
C LYS A 109 -4.41 10.03 -22.15
N GLU A 110 -4.83 9.24 -21.16
CA GLU A 110 -5.56 9.73 -20.00
C GLU A 110 -4.62 10.07 -18.85
N GLN A 111 -4.80 11.24 -18.26
CA GLN A 111 -4.11 11.64 -17.03
C GLN A 111 -4.80 11.03 -15.82
N SER A 112 -4.03 10.72 -14.79
CA SER A 112 -4.59 10.35 -13.48
C SER A 112 -5.38 11.50 -12.88
N VAL A 113 -6.67 11.26 -12.61
CA VAL A 113 -7.55 12.25 -11.98
C VAL A 113 -7.02 12.60 -10.58
N ALA A 114 -6.54 11.63 -9.81
CA ALA A 114 -5.95 11.89 -8.50
C ALA A 114 -4.71 12.78 -8.58
N ALA A 115 -3.78 12.51 -9.53
CA ALA A 115 -2.60 13.35 -9.72
C ALA A 115 -2.97 14.77 -10.16
N LYS A 116 -3.94 14.92 -11.07
CA LYS A 116 -4.47 16.20 -11.52
C LYS A 116 -5.02 17.01 -10.35
N LEU A 117 -5.94 16.44 -9.58
CA LEU A 117 -6.59 17.14 -8.47
C LEU A 117 -5.61 17.53 -7.36
N LEU A 118 -4.61 16.69 -7.04
CA LEU A 118 -3.55 17.04 -6.09
C LEU A 118 -2.72 18.23 -6.59
N THR A 119 -2.38 18.25 -7.88
CA THR A 119 -1.67 19.40 -8.48
C THR A 119 -2.54 20.66 -8.45
N GLU A 120 -3.83 20.57 -8.76
CA GLU A 120 -4.78 21.67 -8.66
C GLU A 120 -4.98 22.15 -7.20
N ALA A 121 -4.87 21.24 -6.22
CA ALA A 121 -4.82 21.56 -4.81
C ALA A 121 -3.50 22.25 -4.39
N GLY A 122 -2.53 22.36 -5.29
CA GLY A 122 -1.28 23.11 -5.12
C GLY A 122 -0.08 22.25 -4.73
N ALA A 123 -0.19 20.91 -4.70
CA ALA A 123 0.95 20.04 -4.49
C ALA A 123 1.91 20.04 -5.68
N ILE A 124 3.20 19.95 -5.41
CA ILE A 124 4.29 20.00 -6.41
C ILE A 124 4.91 18.61 -6.53
N MET A 125 4.82 18.04 -7.73
CA MET A 125 5.39 16.73 -8.01
C MET A 125 6.90 16.82 -8.18
N VAL A 126 7.67 16.14 -7.30
CA VAL A 126 9.15 16.09 -7.39
C VAL A 126 9.64 14.87 -8.18
N GLY A 127 8.82 13.82 -8.30
CA GLY A 127 9.16 12.63 -9.07
C GLY A 127 8.10 11.56 -9.08
N LYS A 128 8.35 10.51 -9.88
CA LYS A 128 7.55 9.26 -9.87
C LYS A 128 8.40 8.11 -9.34
N THR A 129 7.79 7.20 -8.63
CA THR A 129 8.47 6.16 -7.86
C THR A 129 8.40 4.79 -8.50
N ASN A 130 9.41 3.97 -8.23
CA ASN A 130 9.60 2.64 -8.78
C ASN A 130 8.46 1.67 -8.39
N VAL A 131 8.24 0.67 -9.23
CA VAL A 131 7.14 -0.31 -9.11
C VAL A 131 7.62 -1.73 -9.40
N SER A 132 6.82 -2.73 -9.02
CA SER A 132 6.98 -4.10 -9.50
C SER A 132 6.68 -4.19 -10.99
N GLN A 133 7.35 -5.08 -11.72
CA GLN A 133 6.98 -5.38 -13.10
C GLN A 133 5.50 -5.79 -13.18
N MET A 134 4.72 -5.09 -14.03
CA MET A 134 3.26 -5.25 -14.18
C MET A 134 2.45 -5.05 -12.90
N LEU A 135 3.02 -4.42 -11.88
CA LEU A 135 2.42 -4.21 -10.55
C LEU A 135 2.11 -5.53 -9.80
N LEU A 136 2.77 -6.62 -10.17
CA LEU A 136 2.59 -7.93 -9.54
C LEU A 136 3.59 -8.14 -8.40
N PHE A 137 3.12 -8.83 -7.35
CA PHE A 137 3.87 -9.15 -6.13
C PHE A 137 4.22 -7.97 -5.20
N HIS A 138 4.67 -8.32 -4.00
CA HIS A 138 5.03 -7.38 -2.93
C HIS A 138 6.54 -7.06 -2.93
N GLU A 139 7.08 -6.76 -4.12
CA GLU A 139 8.48 -6.40 -4.33
C GLU A 139 8.57 -5.43 -5.50
N SER A 140 9.16 -4.24 -5.30
CA SER A 140 9.30 -3.25 -6.37
C SER A 140 10.61 -3.45 -7.09
N ASP A 141 10.58 -4.30 -8.11
CA ASP A 141 11.69 -4.67 -8.97
C ASP A 141 11.20 -4.87 -10.41
N ASN A 142 12.01 -4.44 -11.38
CA ASN A 142 11.69 -4.59 -12.80
C ASN A 142 12.93 -4.41 -13.69
N PRO A 143 12.89 -4.89 -14.96
CA PRO A 143 14.04 -4.83 -15.87
C PRO A 143 14.52 -3.42 -16.25
N ILE A 144 13.67 -2.39 -16.09
CA ILE A 144 14.01 -1.02 -16.54
C ILE A 144 14.91 -0.32 -15.51
N TRP A 145 14.54 -0.40 -14.22
CA TRP A 145 15.19 0.36 -13.15
C TRP A 145 15.86 -0.51 -12.08
N GLY A 146 15.60 -1.83 -12.10
CA GLY A 146 16.08 -2.74 -11.05
C GLY A 146 15.30 -2.64 -9.74
N PRO A 147 15.81 -3.28 -8.67
CA PRO A 147 15.15 -3.35 -7.38
C PRO A 147 15.21 -2.03 -6.62
N THR A 148 14.14 -1.75 -5.88
CA THR A 148 14.13 -0.74 -4.82
C THR A 148 14.47 -1.41 -3.50
N ASN A 149 15.42 -0.85 -2.76
CA ASN A 149 15.84 -1.33 -1.45
C ASN A 149 14.99 -0.74 -0.33
N ASN A 150 14.81 -1.50 0.75
CA ASN A 150 14.18 -0.98 1.95
C ASN A 150 15.17 -0.05 2.70
N PRO A 151 14.79 1.19 3.06
CA PRO A 151 15.71 2.10 3.76
C PRO A 151 16.17 1.61 5.14
N TRP A 152 15.44 0.66 5.76
CA TRP A 152 15.82 0.05 7.03
C TRP A 152 16.85 -1.07 6.89
N SER A 153 16.91 -1.74 5.73
CA SER A 153 17.84 -2.82 5.44
C SER A 153 17.87 -3.09 3.93
N SER A 154 19.04 -2.94 3.30
CA SER A 154 19.20 -3.02 1.84
C SER A 154 19.03 -4.43 1.25
N ASP A 155 19.10 -5.47 2.07
CA ASP A 155 18.84 -6.86 1.69
C ASP A 155 17.34 -7.22 1.63
N ARG A 156 16.47 -6.29 2.06
CA ARG A 156 15.02 -6.50 2.14
C ARG A 156 14.26 -5.62 1.19
N VAL A 157 13.10 -6.13 0.78
CA VAL A 157 12.19 -5.39 -0.10
C VAL A 157 11.45 -4.28 0.66
N PRO A 158 11.15 -3.14 0.04
CA PRO A 158 10.27 -2.11 0.61
C PRO A 158 8.79 -2.50 0.53
N GLY A 159 8.47 -3.70 0.05
CA GLY A 159 7.14 -4.10 -0.36
C GLY A 159 6.85 -3.74 -1.81
N GLY A 160 5.59 -3.96 -2.22
CA GLY A 160 5.13 -3.72 -3.60
C GLY A 160 3.60 -3.80 -3.69
N SER A 161 3.08 -3.30 -4.78
CA SER A 161 3.78 -2.75 -5.96
C SER A 161 4.11 -1.25 -5.83
N SER A 162 3.74 -0.56 -4.74
CA SER A 162 4.10 0.84 -4.46
C SER A 162 5.33 0.93 -3.54
N GLY A 163 6.33 0.05 -3.72
CA GLY A 163 7.48 -0.01 -2.82
C GLY A 163 8.42 1.19 -2.97
N GLY A 164 8.57 1.72 -4.20
CA GLY A 164 9.32 2.96 -4.41
C GLY A 164 8.71 4.13 -3.63
N GLU A 165 7.38 4.22 -3.54
CA GLU A 165 6.67 5.21 -2.72
C GLU A 165 6.95 5.00 -1.23
N GLY A 166 6.81 3.74 -0.75
CA GLY A 166 7.10 3.39 0.63
C GLY A 166 8.52 3.76 1.05
N ALA A 167 9.50 3.41 0.22
CA ALA A 167 10.92 3.66 0.47
C ALA A 167 11.26 5.17 0.43
N ALA A 168 10.76 5.91 -0.57
CA ALA A 168 11.00 7.34 -0.70
C ALA A 168 10.47 8.13 0.52
N ILE A 169 9.26 7.81 0.98
CA ILE A 169 8.64 8.45 2.14
C ILE A 169 9.38 8.08 3.43
N ALA A 170 9.72 6.81 3.62
CA ALA A 170 10.46 6.36 4.80
C ALA A 170 11.86 6.96 4.89
N ALA A 171 12.54 7.17 3.76
CA ALA A 171 13.83 7.83 3.70
C ALA A 171 13.76 9.37 3.77
N GLY A 172 12.58 9.97 3.84
CA GLY A 172 12.38 11.42 3.89
C GLY A 172 12.61 12.14 2.56
N MET A 173 12.63 11.42 1.44
CA MET A 173 12.75 12.00 0.10
C MET A 173 11.45 12.64 -0.38
N SER A 174 10.34 12.28 0.23
CA SER A 174 9.03 12.92 0.09
C SER A 174 8.29 12.84 1.42
N PRO A 175 7.50 13.84 1.82
CA PRO A 175 6.70 13.75 3.04
C PRO A 175 5.51 12.80 2.88
N TRP A 176 5.00 12.66 1.68
CA TRP A 176 3.83 11.87 1.30
C TRP A 176 3.80 11.56 -0.20
N GLY A 177 2.86 10.69 -0.60
CA GLY A 177 2.64 10.39 -2.00
C GLY A 177 1.41 9.52 -2.24
N VAL A 178 1.25 9.05 -3.48
CA VAL A 178 0.08 8.27 -3.89
C VAL A 178 0.49 6.92 -4.45
N GLY A 179 -0.02 5.86 -3.85
CA GLY A 179 0.09 4.48 -4.32
C GLY A 179 -1.21 3.95 -4.94
N THR A 180 -1.17 2.68 -5.36
CA THR A 180 -2.36 1.91 -5.79
C THR A 180 -2.37 0.54 -5.12
N ASP A 181 -3.56 -0.01 -4.83
CA ASP A 181 -3.69 -1.23 -4.04
C ASP A 181 -4.82 -2.13 -4.56
N ILE A 182 -4.47 -3.30 -5.07
CA ILE A 182 -5.38 -4.36 -5.49
C ILE A 182 -5.24 -5.62 -4.62
N GLY A 183 -4.11 -5.78 -3.94
CA GLY A 183 -3.79 -6.93 -3.09
C GLY A 183 -2.85 -6.58 -1.94
N GLY A 184 -2.87 -5.33 -1.47
CA GLY A 184 -1.99 -4.85 -0.40
C GLY A 184 -0.93 -3.84 -0.86
N SER A 185 -0.96 -3.41 -2.14
CA SER A 185 0.15 -2.63 -2.73
C SER A 185 0.34 -1.19 -2.22
N ILE A 186 -0.51 -0.67 -1.33
CA ILE A 186 -0.26 0.49 -0.45
C ILE A 186 0.15 -0.01 0.92
N ARG A 187 -0.61 -0.93 1.48
CA ARG A 187 -0.54 -1.33 2.88
C ARG A 187 0.70 -2.15 3.22
N VAL A 188 1.12 -3.04 2.32
CA VAL A 188 2.34 -3.84 2.52
C VAL A 188 3.60 -2.95 2.48
N PRO A 189 3.78 -2.04 1.49
CA PRO A 189 4.88 -1.07 1.56
C PRO A 189 4.85 -0.19 2.81
N CYS A 190 3.66 0.27 3.26
CA CYS A 190 3.57 1.02 4.50
C CYS A 190 4.05 0.21 5.71
N ALA A 191 3.64 -1.06 5.81
CA ALA A 191 4.06 -1.95 6.89
C ALA A 191 5.57 -2.21 6.87
N PHE A 192 6.13 -2.51 5.69
CA PHE A 192 7.54 -2.87 5.53
C PHE A 192 8.50 -1.69 5.67
N CYS A 193 8.04 -0.47 5.38
CA CYS A 193 8.84 0.75 5.47
C CYS A 193 8.56 1.58 6.74
N GLY A 194 7.61 1.17 7.60
CA GLY A 194 7.32 1.86 8.86
C GLY A 194 6.65 3.23 8.66
N ILE A 195 5.75 3.33 7.71
CA ILE A 195 4.95 4.53 7.40
C ILE A 195 3.45 4.25 7.44
N ALA A 196 2.62 5.27 7.36
CA ALA A 196 1.17 5.16 7.31
C ALA A 196 0.63 5.23 5.87
N GLY A 197 -0.51 4.60 5.62
CA GLY A 197 -1.22 4.70 4.35
C GLY A 197 -2.59 4.05 4.39
N ILE A 198 -3.44 4.43 3.48
CA ILE A 198 -4.80 3.89 3.37
C ILE A 198 -5.14 3.49 1.94
N LYS A 199 -5.73 2.32 1.79
CA LYS A 199 -6.53 1.94 0.62
C LYS A 199 -7.98 2.32 0.94
N PRO A 200 -8.52 3.39 0.37
CA PRO A 200 -9.92 3.74 0.55
C PRO A 200 -10.88 2.65 0.02
N THR A 201 -12.16 2.79 0.28
CA THR A 201 -13.20 2.05 -0.45
C THR A 201 -12.99 2.25 -1.95
N VAL A 202 -13.16 1.21 -2.77
CA VAL A 202 -13.04 1.35 -4.23
C VAL A 202 -14.01 2.42 -4.73
N ASP A 203 -13.54 3.24 -5.66
CA ASP A 203 -14.22 4.42 -6.19
C ASP A 203 -14.33 5.60 -5.21
N ARG A 204 -13.64 5.57 -4.07
CA ARG A 204 -13.57 6.74 -3.19
C ARG A 204 -12.75 7.87 -3.80
N TRP A 205 -11.65 7.54 -4.47
CA TRP A 205 -10.94 8.34 -5.45
C TRP A 205 -11.04 7.67 -6.81
N SER A 206 -11.08 8.44 -7.88
CA SER A 206 -11.09 7.92 -9.24
C SER A 206 -9.83 7.11 -9.55
N ASN A 207 -10.03 5.98 -10.22
CA ASN A 207 -8.94 5.18 -10.76
C ASN A 207 -8.63 5.51 -12.23
N ILE A 208 -9.29 6.50 -12.84
CA ILE A 208 -8.97 6.98 -14.19
C ILE A 208 -7.52 7.43 -14.23
N GLY A 209 -6.78 6.98 -15.26
CA GLY A 209 -5.36 7.24 -15.43
C GLY A 209 -4.45 6.45 -14.48
N SER A 210 -4.98 5.51 -13.68
CA SER A 210 -4.21 4.47 -13.02
C SER A 210 -4.03 3.29 -13.98
N ASN A 211 -2.81 3.10 -14.46
CA ASN A 211 -2.52 2.10 -15.48
C ASN A 211 -2.38 0.70 -14.89
N SER A 212 -2.81 -0.31 -15.65
CA SER A 212 -2.69 -1.72 -15.35
C SER A 212 -2.22 -2.49 -16.58
N ALA A 213 -1.47 -3.57 -16.36
CA ALA A 213 -1.13 -4.51 -17.41
C ALA A 213 -2.29 -5.48 -17.74
N ILE A 214 -3.30 -5.54 -16.86
CA ILE A 214 -4.48 -6.42 -16.99
C ILE A 214 -5.74 -5.54 -17.05
N PRO A 215 -6.03 -4.90 -18.19
CA PRO A 215 -7.22 -4.05 -18.33
C PRO A 215 -8.51 -4.87 -18.34
N GLY A 216 -9.61 -4.26 -17.86
CA GLY A 216 -10.94 -4.87 -17.89
C GLY A 216 -11.20 -5.93 -16.82
N GLN A 217 -10.29 -6.15 -15.89
CA GLN A 217 -10.49 -6.99 -14.73
C GLN A 217 -11.28 -6.20 -13.67
N GLU A 218 -12.57 -6.49 -13.54
CA GLU A 218 -13.52 -5.77 -12.67
C GLU A 218 -13.96 -6.57 -11.44
N VAL A 219 -13.65 -7.87 -11.36
CA VAL A 219 -14.04 -8.69 -10.21
C VAL A 219 -13.35 -8.20 -8.94
N ILE A 220 -12.06 -7.89 -9.02
CA ILE A 220 -11.29 -7.28 -7.93
C ILE A 220 -10.68 -5.99 -8.45
N ARG A 221 -11.14 -4.85 -7.97
CA ARG A 221 -10.70 -3.55 -8.47
C ARG A 221 -9.59 -2.96 -7.61
N SER A 222 -8.62 -2.36 -8.27
CA SER A 222 -7.58 -1.56 -7.63
C SER A 222 -8.16 -0.26 -7.08
N GLN A 223 -7.48 0.32 -6.08
CA GLN A 223 -7.82 1.65 -5.57
C GLN A 223 -6.54 2.45 -5.32
N CYS A 224 -6.48 3.68 -5.82
CA CYS A 224 -5.44 4.63 -5.45
C CYS A 224 -5.72 5.23 -4.06
N GLY A 225 -4.65 5.58 -3.35
CA GLY A 225 -4.78 6.18 -2.03
C GLY A 225 -3.46 6.75 -1.52
N PRO A 226 -3.52 7.62 -0.49
CA PRO A 226 -2.36 8.30 0.08
C PRO A 226 -1.50 7.39 0.95
N MET A 227 -0.19 7.71 0.94
CA MET A 227 0.85 7.17 1.80
C MET A 227 1.64 8.35 2.39
N ALA A 228 1.97 8.31 3.68
CA ALA A 228 2.69 9.37 4.37
C ALA A 228 3.41 8.85 5.62
N ARG A 229 4.26 9.67 6.25
CA ARG A 229 4.93 9.27 7.50
C ARG A 229 3.99 9.22 8.70
N THR A 230 2.87 9.92 8.65
CA THR A 230 1.90 9.97 9.77
C THR A 230 0.48 9.71 9.28
N SER A 231 -0.37 9.17 10.16
CA SER A 231 -1.79 8.96 9.88
C SER A 231 -2.55 10.29 9.69
N GLU A 232 -2.08 11.37 10.33
CA GLU A 232 -2.63 12.71 10.17
C GLU A 232 -2.38 13.24 8.75
N ASP A 233 -1.17 13.06 8.21
CA ASP A 233 -0.83 13.46 6.84
C ASP A 233 -1.60 12.64 5.80
N VAL A 234 -1.82 11.34 6.06
CA VAL A 234 -2.70 10.49 5.23
C VAL A 234 -4.12 11.07 5.18
N ALA A 235 -4.67 11.46 6.35
CA ALA A 235 -6.00 12.05 6.44
C ALA A 235 -6.07 13.41 5.74
N LEU A 236 -5.04 14.23 5.88
CA LEU A 236 -4.93 15.55 5.23
C LEU A 236 -4.96 15.39 3.71
N MET A 237 -4.11 14.53 3.14
CA MET A 237 -4.07 14.31 1.68
C MET A 237 -5.38 13.70 1.17
N LEU A 238 -5.92 12.70 1.86
CA LEU A 238 -7.16 12.04 1.44
C LEU A 238 -8.34 13.01 1.35
N ARG A 239 -8.42 13.97 2.25
CA ARG A 239 -9.51 14.95 2.32
C ARG A 239 -9.27 16.21 1.48
N ALA A 240 -8.01 16.51 1.14
CA ALA A 240 -7.69 17.67 0.30
C ALA A 240 -8.30 17.57 -1.11
N ILE A 241 -8.48 16.35 -1.60
CA ILE A 241 -9.13 16.02 -2.87
C ILE A 241 -10.17 14.92 -2.63
N ASP A 242 -11.28 15.25 -2.01
CA ASP A 242 -12.30 14.27 -1.66
C ASP A 242 -13.16 13.82 -2.87
N SER A 243 -14.04 12.86 -2.66
CA SER A 243 -14.88 12.28 -3.72
C SER A 243 -15.71 13.28 -4.49
N THR A 244 -16.11 14.41 -3.87
CA THR A 244 -16.91 15.45 -4.55
C THR A 244 -16.15 16.12 -5.69
N GLN A 245 -14.81 16.17 -5.59
CA GLN A 245 -13.95 16.71 -6.64
C GLN A 245 -13.64 15.66 -7.74
N HIS A 246 -13.65 14.38 -7.39
CA HIS A 246 -13.45 13.28 -8.35
C HIS A 246 -14.70 12.96 -9.18
N ALA A 247 -15.89 13.05 -8.57
CA ALA A 247 -17.16 12.65 -9.19
C ALA A 247 -17.47 13.32 -10.56
N PRO A 248 -17.08 14.59 -10.82
CA PRO A 248 -17.25 15.17 -12.15
C PRO A 248 -16.44 14.51 -13.27
N PHE A 249 -15.38 13.77 -12.94
CA PHE A 249 -14.50 13.10 -13.90
C PHE A 249 -14.77 11.60 -14.04
N ASP A 250 -15.37 10.97 -13.02
CA ASP A 250 -15.54 9.51 -12.98
C ASP A 250 -16.95 9.16 -12.46
N PRO A 251 -17.81 8.58 -13.31
CA PRO A 251 -19.19 8.23 -12.94
C PRO A 251 -19.27 7.16 -11.84
N ASN A 252 -18.18 6.44 -11.56
CA ASN A 252 -18.16 5.45 -10.49
C ASN A 252 -17.95 6.08 -9.10
N VAL A 253 -17.43 7.30 -9.04
CA VAL A 253 -17.13 7.97 -7.77
C VAL A 253 -18.41 8.57 -7.17
N PRO A 254 -18.78 8.19 -5.93
CA PRO A 254 -19.96 8.75 -5.28
C PRO A 254 -19.73 10.20 -4.88
N PRO A 255 -20.67 11.13 -5.17
CA PRO A 255 -20.49 12.57 -4.95
C PRO A 255 -20.80 13.01 -3.51
N PHE A 256 -20.17 12.37 -2.52
CA PHE A 256 -20.27 12.78 -1.12
C PHE A 256 -18.89 12.83 -0.43
N PRO A 257 -18.70 13.79 0.51
CA PRO A 257 -17.38 14.05 1.10
C PRO A 257 -16.92 12.91 1.99
N ILE A 258 -15.60 12.87 2.24
CA ILE A 258 -14.99 12.01 3.25
C ILE A 258 -15.23 12.65 4.62
N ALA A 259 -15.84 11.89 5.53
CA ALA A 259 -16.14 12.37 6.88
C ALA A 259 -14.84 12.69 7.65
N ASP A 260 -14.95 13.65 8.57
CA ASP A 260 -13.81 14.10 9.36
C ASP A 260 -13.44 13.10 10.46
N PRO A 261 -12.24 12.49 10.44
CA PRO A 261 -11.82 11.54 11.47
C PRO A 261 -11.76 12.17 12.87
N ALA A 262 -11.52 13.47 12.99
CA ALA A 262 -11.52 14.18 14.28
C ALA A 262 -12.90 14.21 14.96
N LYS A 263 -13.98 13.97 14.21
CA LYS A 263 -15.35 13.91 14.73
C LYS A 263 -15.77 12.51 15.19
N VAL A 264 -14.95 11.49 14.96
CA VAL A 264 -15.22 10.12 15.39
C VAL A 264 -15.11 10.04 16.92
N LYS A 265 -16.16 9.53 17.55
CA LYS A 265 -16.19 9.32 19.00
C LYS A 265 -15.67 7.91 19.33
N LEU A 266 -14.36 7.78 19.56
CA LEU A 266 -13.69 6.51 19.77
C LEU A 266 -14.39 5.60 20.79
N LYS A 267 -14.80 6.13 21.94
CA LYS A 267 -15.50 5.38 23.03
C LYS A 267 -16.86 4.78 22.62
N LYS A 268 -17.38 5.12 21.42
CA LYS A 268 -18.61 4.55 20.90
C LYS A 268 -18.37 3.44 19.89
N LEU A 269 -17.11 3.20 19.53
CA LEU A 269 -16.76 2.17 18.57
C LEU A 269 -16.62 0.82 19.26
N ARG A 270 -17.06 -0.22 18.55
CA ARG A 270 -16.79 -1.61 18.87
C ARG A 270 -15.87 -2.19 17.78
N VAL A 271 -14.66 -2.58 18.17
CA VAL A 271 -13.58 -2.98 17.27
C VAL A 271 -13.25 -4.45 17.48
N GLY A 272 -13.35 -5.25 16.42
CA GLY A 272 -12.87 -6.62 16.42
C GLY A 272 -11.35 -6.68 16.25
N PHE A 273 -10.68 -7.71 16.78
CA PHE A 273 -9.28 -7.94 16.48
C PHE A 273 -8.96 -9.41 16.29
N TYR A 274 -7.96 -9.68 15.47
CA TYR A 274 -7.31 -10.99 15.38
C TYR A 274 -5.82 -10.80 15.06
N ASP A 275 -4.98 -11.58 15.72
CA ASP A 275 -3.53 -11.59 15.50
C ASP A 275 -3.06 -12.81 14.69
N ASP A 276 -3.99 -13.73 14.38
CA ASP A 276 -3.82 -14.89 13.49
C ASP A 276 -5.20 -15.24 12.89
N ASP A 277 -5.25 -15.42 11.56
CA ASP A 277 -6.48 -15.83 10.85
C ASP A 277 -6.59 -17.36 10.65
N GLY A 278 -5.57 -18.10 11.07
CA GLY A 278 -5.50 -19.56 10.99
C GLY A 278 -5.05 -20.10 9.62
N PHE A 279 -4.64 -19.24 8.67
CA PHE A 279 -4.18 -19.66 7.35
C PHE A 279 -2.65 -19.62 7.20
N ILE A 280 -2.03 -18.48 7.50
CA ILE A 280 -0.59 -18.34 7.64
C ILE A 280 -0.33 -17.65 8.97
N THR A 281 0.26 -18.37 9.92
CA THR A 281 0.58 -17.83 11.24
C THR A 281 1.53 -16.65 11.12
N PRO A 282 1.20 -15.47 11.64
CA PRO A 282 2.08 -14.32 11.62
C PRO A 282 3.30 -14.49 12.53
N SER A 283 4.34 -13.69 12.26
CA SER A 283 5.49 -13.57 13.17
C SER A 283 5.04 -13.09 14.55
N GLU A 284 5.79 -13.43 15.59
CA GLU A 284 5.46 -12.96 16.94
C GLU A 284 5.50 -11.44 17.05
N SER A 285 6.40 -10.78 16.32
CA SER A 285 6.44 -9.32 16.20
C SER A 285 5.15 -8.71 15.64
N ALA A 286 4.56 -9.34 14.60
CA ALA A 286 3.27 -8.91 14.03
C ALA A 286 2.10 -9.14 15.01
N ARG A 287 2.09 -10.26 15.70
CA ARG A 287 1.08 -10.56 16.72
C ARG A 287 1.19 -9.62 17.93
N ARG A 288 2.42 -9.33 18.37
CA ARG A 288 2.68 -8.35 19.44
C ARG A 288 2.22 -6.95 19.03
N ALA A 289 2.46 -6.51 17.80
CA ALA A 289 1.99 -5.21 17.32
C ALA A 289 0.46 -5.07 17.40
N VAL A 290 -0.29 -6.13 17.03
CA VAL A 290 -1.75 -6.15 17.17
C VAL A 290 -2.15 -6.02 18.64
N ARG A 291 -1.52 -6.78 19.56
CA ARG A 291 -1.83 -6.69 21.01
C ARG A 291 -1.51 -5.30 21.57
N GLN A 292 -0.42 -4.66 21.14
CA GLN A 292 -0.10 -3.27 21.52
C GLN A 292 -1.15 -2.27 21.02
N ALA A 293 -1.61 -2.42 19.78
CA ALA A 293 -2.67 -1.57 19.23
C ALA A 293 -4.01 -1.78 19.95
N VAL A 294 -4.34 -3.02 20.33
CA VAL A 294 -5.53 -3.33 21.13
C VAL A 294 -5.46 -2.62 22.49
N ALA A 295 -4.37 -2.79 23.24
CA ALA A 295 -4.18 -2.15 24.52
C ALA A 295 -4.30 -0.61 24.44
N ALA A 296 -3.66 0.00 23.43
CA ALA A 296 -3.74 1.45 23.20
C ALA A 296 -5.19 1.95 22.98
N LEU A 297 -6.03 1.16 22.31
CA LEU A 297 -7.43 1.52 22.09
C LEU A 297 -8.30 1.28 23.34
N GLU A 298 -8.06 0.21 24.10
CA GLU A 298 -8.73 -0.07 25.37
C GLU A 298 -8.45 1.03 26.40
N ASP A 299 -7.21 1.52 26.47
CA ASP A 299 -6.82 2.66 27.33
C ASP A 299 -7.59 3.96 26.97
N LEU A 300 -7.97 4.11 25.71
CA LEU A 300 -8.81 5.22 25.24
C LEU A 300 -10.32 4.97 25.43
N GLY A 301 -10.69 3.82 25.97
CA GLY A 301 -12.07 3.42 26.24
C GLY A 301 -12.84 2.92 25.00
N VAL A 302 -12.15 2.42 24.00
CA VAL A 302 -12.75 1.69 22.87
C VAL A 302 -13.10 0.29 23.32
N GLU A 303 -14.27 -0.21 22.96
CA GLU A 303 -14.62 -1.61 23.20
C GLU A 303 -13.92 -2.49 22.15
N VAL A 304 -12.92 -3.27 22.57
CA VAL A 304 -12.18 -4.18 21.70
C VAL A 304 -12.52 -5.63 22.02
N VAL A 305 -12.87 -6.42 20.99
CA VAL A 305 -13.32 -7.80 21.17
C VAL A 305 -12.59 -8.76 20.22
N PRO A 306 -12.30 -10.01 20.66
CA PRO A 306 -11.77 -11.03 19.76
C PRO A 306 -12.70 -11.25 18.57
N PHE A 307 -12.11 -11.35 17.38
CA PHE A 307 -12.85 -11.58 16.13
C PHE A 307 -12.21 -12.71 15.34
N ARG A 308 -13.00 -13.64 14.86
CA ARG A 308 -12.53 -14.66 13.92
C ARG A 308 -13.06 -14.34 12.51
N PRO A 309 -12.18 -14.00 11.56
CA PRO A 309 -12.63 -13.65 10.21
C PRO A 309 -13.23 -14.87 9.50
N PRO A 310 -14.43 -14.78 8.91
CA PRO A 310 -15.02 -15.87 8.14
C PRO A 310 -14.36 -16.00 6.77
N HIS A 311 -14.49 -17.17 6.15
CA HIS A 311 -14.07 -17.42 4.76
C HIS A 311 -12.60 -17.10 4.44
N VAL A 312 -11.65 -17.36 5.35
CA VAL A 312 -10.25 -16.95 5.18
C VAL A 312 -9.64 -17.56 3.91
N GLU A 313 -9.68 -18.87 3.81
CA GLU A 313 -9.07 -19.62 2.72
C GLU A 313 -9.87 -19.51 1.42
N GLU A 314 -11.19 -19.66 1.50
CA GLU A 314 -12.13 -19.57 0.37
C GLU A 314 -11.98 -18.21 -0.36
N LEU A 315 -11.97 -17.12 0.39
CA LEU A 315 -11.78 -15.77 -0.12
C LEU A 315 -10.48 -15.63 -0.92
N LEU A 316 -9.37 -16.12 -0.35
CA LEU A 316 -8.05 -15.98 -0.96
C LEU A 316 -7.96 -16.74 -2.29
N TYR A 317 -8.43 -17.99 -2.34
CA TYR A 317 -8.39 -18.75 -3.58
C TYR A 317 -9.37 -18.25 -4.63
N THR A 318 -10.53 -17.72 -4.22
CA THR A 318 -11.47 -17.05 -5.14
C THR A 318 -10.85 -15.76 -5.71
N TYR A 319 -10.10 -15.00 -4.89
CA TYR A 319 -9.34 -13.83 -5.35
C TYR A 319 -8.32 -14.21 -6.42
N LEU A 320 -7.49 -15.21 -6.16
CA LEU A 320 -6.46 -15.68 -7.11
C LEU A 320 -7.09 -16.27 -8.38
N ALA A 321 -8.20 -16.99 -8.23
CA ALA A 321 -8.98 -17.54 -9.33
C ALA A 321 -9.50 -16.44 -10.26
N ALA A 322 -10.06 -15.37 -9.70
CA ALA A 322 -10.58 -14.24 -10.47
C ALA A 322 -9.48 -13.47 -11.22
N LEU A 323 -8.34 -13.20 -10.56
CA LEU A 323 -7.22 -12.49 -11.18
C LEU A 323 -6.51 -13.27 -12.28
N SER A 324 -6.61 -14.60 -12.29
CA SER A 324 -5.99 -15.48 -13.28
C SER A 324 -6.97 -15.98 -14.35
N ALA A 325 -8.20 -15.49 -14.37
CA ALA A 325 -9.28 -16.02 -15.21
C ALA A 325 -8.99 -15.92 -16.71
N ASP A 326 -8.24 -14.89 -17.14
CA ASP A 326 -7.80 -14.71 -18.53
C ASP A 326 -6.73 -15.71 -18.98
N GLY A 327 -6.25 -16.57 -18.08
CA GLY A 327 -5.16 -17.52 -18.35
C GLY A 327 -3.81 -16.85 -18.61
N GLY A 328 -3.62 -15.62 -18.11
CA GLY A 328 -2.39 -14.83 -18.30
C GLY A 328 -2.27 -14.22 -19.70
N TYR A 329 -3.37 -14.15 -20.46
CA TYR A 329 -3.40 -13.55 -21.80
C TYR A 329 -2.85 -12.12 -21.80
N TYR A 330 -3.31 -11.28 -20.87
CA TYR A 330 -2.85 -9.89 -20.82
C TYR A 330 -1.41 -9.77 -20.31
N ILE A 331 -0.95 -10.65 -19.43
CA ILE A 331 0.45 -10.72 -19.01
C ILE A 331 1.36 -11.00 -20.21
N GLU A 332 1.04 -12.01 -21.01
CA GLU A 332 1.79 -12.34 -22.21
C GLU A 332 1.77 -11.22 -23.26
N LYS A 333 0.59 -10.65 -23.48
CA LYS A 333 0.42 -9.52 -24.41
C LYS A 333 1.20 -8.28 -23.98
N ALA A 334 1.27 -8.00 -22.67
CA ALA A 334 2.02 -6.87 -22.14
C ALA A 334 3.53 -7.10 -22.18
N LEU A 335 3.98 -8.34 -21.97
CA LEU A 335 5.40 -8.71 -22.06
C LEU A 335 5.94 -8.62 -23.50
N ASP A 336 5.14 -9.03 -24.49
CA ASP A 336 5.50 -8.98 -25.93
C ASP A 336 6.97 -9.36 -26.24
N GLY A 337 7.47 -10.41 -25.57
CA GLY A 337 8.86 -10.85 -25.67
C GLY A 337 9.86 -10.17 -24.73
N ASP A 338 9.42 -9.22 -23.92
CA ASP A 338 10.25 -8.52 -22.93
C ASP A 338 10.91 -9.46 -21.90
N PRO A 339 12.03 -9.03 -21.31
CA PRO A 339 12.61 -9.69 -20.16
C PRO A 339 11.59 -9.82 -19.02
N ILE A 340 11.47 -11.02 -18.49
CA ILE A 340 10.59 -11.28 -17.34
C ILE A 340 11.42 -11.44 -16.06
N MET A 341 11.01 -10.75 -15.02
CA MET A 341 11.63 -10.86 -13.70
C MET A 341 11.57 -12.29 -13.16
N GLY A 342 12.60 -12.68 -12.39
CA GLY A 342 12.67 -14.01 -11.78
C GLY A 342 11.42 -14.39 -11.00
N GLN A 343 10.87 -13.45 -10.27
CA GLN A 343 9.67 -13.60 -9.46
C GLN A 343 8.40 -13.91 -10.27
N LEU A 344 8.31 -13.46 -11.51
CA LEU A 344 7.14 -13.70 -12.40
C LEU A 344 7.22 -15.03 -13.17
N LYS A 345 8.41 -15.62 -13.30
CA LYS A 345 8.60 -16.90 -14.05
C LYS A 345 7.73 -18.03 -13.53
N PRO A 346 7.63 -18.29 -12.20
CA PRO A 346 6.76 -19.34 -11.68
C PRO A 346 5.29 -19.10 -11.98
N LEU A 347 4.79 -17.87 -11.84
CA LEU A 347 3.41 -17.53 -12.14
C LEU A 347 3.09 -17.79 -13.62
N LYS A 348 3.95 -17.30 -14.54
CA LYS A 348 3.82 -17.53 -15.98
C LYS A 348 3.79 -19.02 -16.31
N ALA A 349 4.65 -19.82 -15.67
CA ALA A 349 4.69 -21.27 -15.87
C ALA A 349 3.40 -21.96 -15.38
N ILE A 350 2.90 -21.61 -14.17
CA ILE A 350 1.68 -22.20 -13.59
C ILE A 350 0.46 -21.92 -14.46
N VAL A 351 0.29 -20.69 -14.91
CA VAL A 351 -0.89 -20.29 -15.70
C VAL A 351 -0.95 -21.04 -17.03
N LYS A 352 0.22 -21.33 -17.63
CA LYS A 352 0.35 -22.06 -18.92
C LYS A 352 0.31 -23.58 -18.81
N LEU A 353 0.32 -24.15 -17.61
CA LEU A 353 0.30 -25.60 -17.45
C LEU A 353 -0.94 -26.22 -18.11
N PRO A 354 -0.78 -27.23 -18.98
CA PRO A 354 -1.90 -28.01 -19.48
C PRO A 354 -2.71 -28.59 -18.33
N GLN A 355 -4.05 -28.66 -18.49
CA GLN A 355 -4.95 -29.07 -17.41
C GLN A 355 -4.55 -30.39 -16.75
N ARG A 356 -4.21 -31.41 -17.55
CA ARG A 356 -3.79 -32.73 -17.01
C ARG A 356 -2.53 -32.63 -16.16
N VAL A 357 -1.51 -31.91 -16.66
CA VAL A 357 -0.24 -31.71 -15.95
C VAL A 357 -0.48 -30.98 -14.64
N ARG A 358 -1.29 -29.92 -14.66
CA ARG A 358 -1.64 -29.15 -13.46
C ARG A 358 -2.39 -29.99 -12.43
N GLN A 359 -3.35 -30.84 -12.85
CA GLN A 359 -4.08 -31.74 -11.95
C GLN A 359 -3.15 -32.76 -11.31
N THR A 360 -2.25 -33.36 -12.08
CA THR A 360 -1.24 -34.31 -11.57
C THR A 360 -0.30 -33.60 -10.59
N ALA A 361 0.21 -32.42 -10.93
CA ALA A 361 1.06 -31.64 -10.04
C ALA A 361 0.33 -31.25 -8.73
N ALA A 362 -0.92 -30.83 -8.83
CA ALA A 362 -1.74 -30.50 -7.66
C ALA A 362 -1.96 -31.74 -6.76
N ALA A 363 -2.26 -32.90 -7.34
CA ALA A 363 -2.41 -34.14 -6.58
C ALA A 363 -1.10 -34.54 -5.88
N ALA A 364 0.04 -34.44 -6.58
CA ALA A 364 1.37 -34.72 -6.00
C ALA A 364 1.67 -33.77 -4.82
N MET A 365 1.39 -32.47 -4.95
CA MET A 365 1.55 -31.51 -3.85
C MET A 365 0.69 -31.89 -2.64
N GLY A 366 -0.57 -32.29 -2.87
CA GLY A 366 -1.46 -32.75 -1.79
C GLY A 366 -0.91 -33.98 -1.05
N LEU A 367 -0.37 -34.96 -1.78
CA LEU A 367 0.25 -36.16 -1.20
C LEU A 367 1.52 -35.82 -0.38
N MET A 368 2.22 -34.75 -0.74
CA MET A 368 3.40 -34.25 -0.01
C MET A 368 3.04 -33.36 1.20
N GLY A 369 1.75 -33.16 1.50
CA GLY A 369 1.28 -32.28 2.57
C GLY A 369 1.24 -30.78 2.22
N GLU A 370 1.63 -30.41 0.99
CA GLU A 370 1.66 -29.01 0.49
C GLU A 370 0.25 -28.55 0.02
N THR A 371 -0.74 -28.61 0.92
CA THR A 371 -2.15 -28.37 0.59
C THR A 371 -2.42 -26.96 0.09
N LYS A 372 -1.70 -25.95 0.59
CA LYS A 372 -1.83 -24.56 0.13
C LYS A 372 -1.36 -24.42 -1.32
N VAL A 373 -0.25 -25.06 -1.69
CA VAL A 373 0.27 -25.08 -3.07
C VAL A 373 -0.65 -25.89 -3.98
N GLN A 374 -1.19 -27.02 -3.50
CA GLN A 374 -2.21 -27.79 -4.23
C GLN A 374 -3.39 -26.92 -4.64
N LYS A 375 -3.98 -26.17 -3.69
CA LYS A 375 -5.13 -25.29 -3.95
C LYS A 375 -4.75 -24.11 -4.86
N LEU A 376 -3.53 -23.58 -4.74
CA LEU A 376 -3.02 -22.57 -5.67
C LEU A 376 -3.04 -23.08 -7.12
N LEU A 377 -2.47 -24.27 -7.37
CA LEU A 377 -2.44 -24.90 -8.69
C LEU A 377 -3.85 -25.20 -9.23
N GLN A 378 -4.80 -25.54 -8.39
CA GLN A 378 -6.20 -25.77 -8.78
C GLN A 378 -6.91 -24.49 -9.21
N ASN A 379 -6.61 -23.37 -8.59
CA ASN A 379 -7.33 -22.11 -8.75
C ASN A 379 -6.69 -21.16 -9.77
N VAL A 380 -5.36 -21.12 -9.89
CA VAL A 380 -4.65 -20.24 -10.85
C VAL A 380 -4.63 -20.89 -12.23
N ARG A 381 -5.60 -20.54 -13.07
CA ARG A 381 -5.81 -21.12 -14.40
C ARG A 381 -6.78 -20.26 -15.25
N PRO A 382 -6.80 -20.46 -16.58
CA PRO A 382 -7.84 -19.88 -17.43
C PRO A 382 -9.20 -20.44 -17.04
N LYS A 383 -10.25 -19.61 -17.20
CA LYS A 383 -11.63 -19.93 -16.88
C LYS A 383 -12.57 -19.52 -18.00
N PRO A 384 -13.58 -20.35 -18.32
CA PRO A 384 -14.65 -19.91 -19.20
C PRO A 384 -15.51 -18.81 -18.53
N VAL A 385 -16.28 -18.09 -19.33
CA VAL A 385 -17.02 -16.92 -18.84
C VAL A 385 -18.07 -17.27 -17.77
N GLU A 386 -18.70 -18.43 -17.87
CA GLU A 386 -19.66 -18.93 -16.88
C GLU A 386 -19.02 -19.12 -15.50
N GLU A 387 -17.81 -19.66 -15.44
CA GLU A 387 -17.07 -19.81 -14.18
C GLU A 387 -16.65 -18.43 -13.61
N LEU A 388 -16.30 -17.45 -14.46
CA LEU A 388 -16.03 -16.09 -14.00
C LEU A 388 -17.28 -15.44 -13.38
N TRP A 389 -18.47 -15.71 -13.91
CA TRP A 389 -19.71 -15.25 -13.31
C TRP A 389 -20.01 -15.94 -11.97
N GLU A 390 -19.72 -17.23 -11.85
CA GLU A 390 -19.80 -17.94 -10.57
C GLU A 390 -18.85 -17.36 -9.53
N LEU A 391 -17.59 -17.06 -9.88
CA LEU A 391 -16.63 -16.38 -9.00
C LEU A 391 -17.11 -14.99 -8.57
N THR A 392 -17.76 -14.25 -9.46
CA THR A 392 -18.35 -12.93 -9.16
C THR A 392 -19.52 -13.05 -8.18
N ASN A 393 -20.37 -14.05 -8.38
CA ASN A 393 -21.47 -14.36 -7.46
C ASN A 393 -20.94 -14.81 -6.09
N GLU A 394 -19.93 -15.66 -6.08
CA GLU A 394 -19.26 -16.13 -4.87
C GLU A 394 -18.64 -14.98 -4.07
N ARG A 395 -17.98 -14.04 -4.76
CA ARG A 395 -17.50 -12.81 -4.11
C ARG A 395 -18.63 -12.04 -3.44
N THR A 396 -19.79 -11.95 -4.10
CA THR A 396 -20.96 -11.27 -3.53
C THR A 396 -21.48 -11.99 -2.28
N ARG A 397 -21.53 -13.33 -2.31
CA ARG A 397 -21.93 -14.18 -1.18
C ARG A 397 -21.00 -13.97 0.03
N ILE A 398 -19.69 -14.08 -0.19
CA ILE A 398 -18.66 -13.92 0.87
C ILE A 398 -18.71 -12.51 1.48
N ARG A 399 -18.87 -11.47 0.67
CA ARG A 399 -19.00 -10.09 1.15
C ARG A 399 -20.22 -9.92 2.06
N ARG A 400 -21.39 -10.42 1.64
CA ARG A 400 -22.62 -10.38 2.43
C ARG A 400 -22.47 -11.16 3.74
N SER A 401 -21.96 -12.39 3.67
CA SER A 401 -21.72 -13.23 4.85
C SER A 401 -20.77 -12.55 5.86
N THR A 402 -19.70 -11.93 5.36
CA THR A 402 -18.77 -11.19 6.24
C THR A 402 -19.48 -10.00 6.91
N MET A 403 -20.30 -9.23 6.18
CA MET A 403 -21.03 -8.10 6.76
C MET A 403 -22.11 -8.56 7.76
N ASN A 404 -22.72 -9.71 7.55
CA ASN A 404 -23.67 -10.29 8.50
C ASN A 404 -22.96 -10.62 9.84
N VAL A 405 -21.79 -11.27 9.80
CA VAL A 405 -21.00 -11.54 11.00
C VAL A 405 -20.61 -10.23 11.74
N TRP A 406 -20.23 -9.19 10.98
CA TRP A 406 -19.95 -7.87 11.57
C TRP A 406 -21.20 -7.24 12.21
N ASN A 407 -22.37 -7.42 11.60
CA ASN A 407 -23.64 -6.90 12.15
C ASN A 407 -24.05 -7.66 13.42
N GLU A 408 -23.95 -8.99 13.42
CA GLU A 408 -24.25 -9.83 14.57
C GLU A 408 -23.38 -9.50 15.79
N GLN A 409 -22.11 -9.14 15.54
CA GLN A 409 -21.17 -8.75 16.59
C GLN A 409 -21.13 -7.24 16.85
N GLY A 410 -21.89 -6.43 16.11
CA GLY A 410 -21.94 -4.98 16.25
C GLY A 410 -20.61 -4.27 15.92
N LEU A 411 -19.78 -4.82 15.03
CA LEU A 411 -18.45 -4.28 14.74
C LEU A 411 -18.52 -3.05 13.82
N ASP A 412 -17.79 -2.00 14.19
CA ASP A 412 -17.52 -0.82 13.36
C ASP A 412 -16.24 -0.97 12.55
N ALA A 413 -15.23 -1.63 13.13
CA ALA A 413 -13.91 -1.82 12.53
C ALA A 413 -13.27 -3.13 13.00
N VAL A 414 -12.17 -3.51 12.36
CA VAL A 414 -11.34 -4.67 12.73
C VAL A 414 -9.87 -4.29 12.65
N ILE A 415 -9.06 -4.82 13.60
CA ILE A 415 -7.60 -4.68 13.62
C ILE A 415 -6.97 -6.05 13.41
N CYS A 416 -5.92 -6.09 12.57
CA CYS A 416 -5.17 -7.33 12.29
C CYS A 416 -3.76 -7.01 11.75
N PRO A 417 -2.89 -8.02 11.57
CA PRO A 417 -1.65 -7.82 10.83
C PRO A 417 -1.92 -7.39 9.38
N PRO A 418 -1.09 -6.56 8.75
CA PRO A 418 -1.18 -6.27 7.32
C PRO A 418 -0.53 -7.36 6.44
N HIS A 419 0.45 -8.08 7.00
CA HIS A 419 1.22 -9.15 6.37
C HIS A 419 1.65 -10.17 7.44
N ALA A 420 1.92 -11.40 7.04
CA ALA A 420 2.29 -12.46 7.98
C ALA A 420 3.72 -12.33 8.56
N THR A 421 4.59 -11.56 7.92
CA THR A 421 6.01 -11.40 8.31
C THR A 421 6.45 -9.95 8.26
N PRO A 422 7.59 -9.59 8.88
CA PRO A 422 8.34 -8.39 8.53
C PRO A 422 8.68 -8.36 7.03
N ALA A 423 9.36 -7.30 6.56
CA ALA A 423 9.82 -7.19 5.19
C ALA A 423 10.63 -8.44 4.77
N ILE A 424 10.25 -9.05 3.66
CA ILE A 424 10.91 -10.24 3.11
C ILE A 424 12.21 -9.88 2.38
N LEU A 425 13.08 -10.87 2.14
CA LEU A 425 14.29 -10.69 1.36
C LEU A 425 13.97 -10.50 -0.13
N HIS A 426 14.87 -9.85 -0.86
CA HIS A 426 14.76 -9.72 -2.31
C HIS A 426 14.62 -11.07 -3.00
N GLY A 427 13.76 -11.17 -4.01
CA GLY A 427 13.49 -12.38 -4.78
C GLY A 427 12.50 -13.38 -4.14
N GLN A 428 12.03 -13.14 -2.90
CA GLN A 428 11.12 -14.06 -2.22
C GLN A 428 9.62 -13.80 -2.48
N SER A 429 9.27 -12.67 -3.08
CA SER A 429 7.87 -12.21 -3.15
C SER A 429 6.92 -13.17 -3.86
N SER A 430 7.38 -13.87 -4.91
CA SER A 430 6.56 -14.88 -5.62
C SER A 430 6.37 -16.17 -4.83
N GLN A 431 7.33 -16.52 -3.98
CA GLN A 431 7.26 -17.71 -3.13
C GLN A 431 6.37 -17.48 -1.91
N PHE A 432 6.17 -16.20 -1.51
CA PHE A 432 5.41 -15.83 -0.33
C PHE A 432 4.23 -14.88 -0.61
N THR A 433 3.65 -14.92 -1.80
CA THR A 433 2.48 -14.10 -2.16
C THR A 433 1.32 -14.30 -1.19
N LEU A 434 1.12 -15.52 -0.68
CA LEU A 434 0.06 -15.84 0.27
C LEU A 434 0.28 -15.22 1.65
N GLY A 435 1.50 -14.79 1.99
CA GLY A 435 1.79 -14.02 3.21
C GLY A 435 1.07 -12.68 3.28
N GLY A 436 0.65 -12.15 2.13
CA GLY A 436 -0.18 -10.96 2.00
C GLY A 436 -1.70 -11.20 2.13
N SER A 437 -2.14 -12.42 2.46
CA SER A 437 -3.58 -12.77 2.58
C SER A 437 -4.37 -11.80 3.48
N TYR A 438 -3.75 -11.33 4.54
CA TYR A 438 -4.30 -10.34 5.48
C TYR A 438 -4.70 -9.02 4.77
N ALA A 439 -3.85 -8.52 3.89
CA ALA A 439 -4.15 -7.33 3.09
C ALA A 439 -5.14 -7.63 1.96
N ILE A 440 -4.95 -8.74 1.22
CA ILE A 440 -5.80 -9.20 0.10
C ILE A 440 -7.28 -9.27 0.53
N ARG A 441 -7.54 -9.71 1.75
CA ARG A 441 -8.89 -9.82 2.31
C ARG A 441 -9.70 -8.54 2.11
N TYR A 442 -9.15 -7.38 2.41
CA TYR A 442 -9.87 -6.11 2.36
C TYR A 442 -9.97 -5.50 0.95
N ASN A 443 -9.19 -6.00 -0.01
CA ASN A 443 -9.43 -5.75 -1.44
C ASN A 443 -10.65 -6.55 -1.93
N TYR A 444 -10.66 -7.84 -1.63
CA TYR A 444 -11.75 -8.72 -2.03
C TYR A 444 -13.10 -8.27 -1.46
N LEU A 445 -13.11 -7.87 -0.19
CA LEU A 445 -14.31 -7.37 0.49
C LEU A 445 -14.70 -5.95 0.06
N ASN A 446 -13.82 -5.21 -0.62
CA ASN A 446 -13.99 -3.79 -0.95
C ASN A 446 -14.23 -2.92 0.29
N LEU A 447 -13.49 -3.16 1.36
CA LEU A 447 -13.53 -2.35 2.58
C LEU A 447 -12.35 -1.35 2.60
N PRO A 448 -12.53 -0.14 3.14
CA PRO A 448 -11.41 0.75 3.40
C PRO A 448 -10.51 0.09 4.44
N ALA A 449 -9.19 0.15 4.19
CA ALA A 449 -8.21 -0.42 5.11
C ALA A 449 -6.91 0.40 5.08
N GLY A 450 -6.42 0.77 6.25
CA GLY A 450 -5.18 1.51 6.41
C GLY A 450 -4.16 0.76 7.25
N VAL A 451 -2.91 1.15 7.13
CA VAL A 451 -1.79 0.63 7.93
C VAL A 451 -1.14 1.77 8.69
N VAL A 452 -0.81 1.51 9.94
CA VAL A 452 -0.11 2.42 10.83
C VAL A 452 1.07 1.70 11.47
N PRO A 453 2.28 2.33 11.55
CA PRO A 453 3.43 1.74 12.22
C PRO A 453 3.18 1.68 13.74
N VAL A 454 3.65 0.60 14.38
CA VAL A 454 3.47 0.40 15.83
C VAL A 454 4.78 0.12 16.54
N THR A 455 5.59 -0.80 16.02
CA THR A 455 6.79 -1.29 16.72
C THR A 455 7.84 -1.78 15.73
N ARG A 456 8.97 -2.27 16.26
CA ARG A 456 10.02 -2.95 15.48
C ARG A 456 10.23 -4.37 15.98
N VAL A 457 10.73 -5.24 15.11
CA VAL A 457 11.10 -6.60 15.44
C VAL A 457 12.18 -6.62 16.53
N GLN A 458 12.01 -7.45 17.55
CA GLN A 458 13.04 -7.71 18.58
C GLN A 458 13.89 -8.93 18.17
N GLY A 459 15.14 -8.99 18.61
CA GLY A 459 16.05 -10.10 18.28
C GLY A 459 15.52 -11.48 18.70
N SER A 460 14.74 -11.57 19.77
CA SER A 460 14.07 -12.81 20.21
C SER A 460 12.93 -13.26 19.29
N GLU A 461 12.46 -12.41 18.37
CA GLU A 461 11.31 -12.66 17.47
C GLU A 461 11.75 -13.09 16.05
N GLU A 462 13.04 -13.23 15.81
CA GLU A 462 13.61 -13.65 14.52
C GLU A 462 13.44 -15.16 14.24
N VAL A 463 12.96 -15.91 15.19
CA VAL A 463 12.81 -17.37 15.09
C VAL A 463 11.34 -17.74 15.00
N ARG A 464 11.00 -18.55 14.00
CA ARG A 464 9.67 -19.15 13.85
C ARG A 464 9.65 -20.53 14.51
N GLY A 465 8.72 -20.75 15.44
CA GLY A 465 8.66 -21.98 16.24
C GLY A 465 8.34 -23.23 15.42
N ASN A 466 7.33 -23.18 14.56
CA ASN A 466 6.86 -24.33 13.79
C ASN A 466 6.93 -24.05 12.27
N VAL A 467 7.54 -24.96 11.53
CA VAL A 467 7.64 -24.93 10.06
C VAL A 467 7.03 -26.21 9.54
N HIS A 468 5.83 -26.12 8.96
CA HIS A 468 5.06 -27.28 8.51
C HIS A 468 5.07 -27.47 6.98
N ASP A 469 5.17 -26.38 6.21
CA ASP A 469 5.14 -26.38 4.76
C ASP A 469 6.15 -25.38 4.17
N ARG A 470 6.22 -25.30 2.85
CA ARG A 470 7.14 -24.37 2.14
C ARG A 470 6.87 -22.90 2.45
N LEU A 471 5.61 -22.53 2.68
CA LEU A 471 5.25 -21.14 3.01
C LEU A 471 5.74 -20.79 4.41
N ASP A 472 5.60 -21.70 5.37
CA ASP A 472 6.16 -21.53 6.71
C ASP A 472 7.68 -21.41 6.68
N LYS A 473 8.36 -22.18 5.79
CA LYS A 473 9.79 -22.05 5.61
C LYS A 473 10.17 -20.68 5.07
N THR A 474 9.51 -20.19 4.03
CA THR A 474 9.77 -18.84 3.50
C THR A 474 9.47 -17.75 4.54
N ALA A 475 8.43 -17.94 5.36
CA ALA A 475 8.15 -17.04 6.48
C ALA A 475 9.26 -17.06 7.54
N ALA A 476 9.82 -18.25 7.84
CA ALA A 476 10.95 -18.39 8.76
C ALA A 476 12.22 -17.69 8.20
N ASP A 477 12.53 -17.92 6.93
CA ASP A 477 13.67 -17.28 6.26
C ASP A 477 13.53 -15.73 6.28
N ALA A 478 12.31 -15.20 6.10
CA ALA A 478 12.05 -13.76 6.17
C ALA A 478 12.19 -13.18 7.59
N GLN A 479 12.05 -14.00 8.64
CA GLN A 479 12.20 -13.55 10.03
C GLN A 479 13.66 -13.48 10.47
N VAL A 480 14.53 -14.34 9.94
CA VAL A 480 15.97 -14.33 10.28
C VAL A 480 16.60 -13.00 9.84
N GLY A 481 17.34 -12.35 10.74
CA GLY A 481 17.99 -11.07 10.49
C GLY A 481 17.01 -9.90 10.33
N SER A 482 15.78 -10.01 10.83
CA SER A 482 14.77 -8.95 10.75
C SER A 482 14.72 -8.01 11.96
N ALA A 483 15.56 -8.21 12.96
CA ALA A 483 15.62 -7.34 14.14
C ALA A 483 15.76 -5.87 13.73
N GLY A 484 14.97 -5.00 14.34
CA GLY A 484 14.93 -3.58 14.00
C GLY A 484 14.00 -3.20 12.84
N MET A 485 13.53 -4.18 12.03
CA MET A 485 12.58 -3.90 10.95
C MET A 485 11.22 -3.42 11.49
N PRO A 486 10.55 -2.48 10.78
CA PRO A 486 9.25 -1.96 11.18
C PRO A 486 8.17 -3.04 11.17
N ILE A 487 7.22 -2.90 12.09
CA ILE A 487 5.98 -3.66 12.13
C ILE A 487 4.82 -2.69 12.34
N GLY A 488 3.84 -2.78 11.44
CA GLY A 488 2.58 -2.05 11.55
C GLY A 488 1.39 -2.94 11.83
N VAL A 489 0.24 -2.32 12.08
CA VAL A 489 -1.06 -2.98 12.14
C VAL A 489 -1.98 -2.44 11.07
N GLN A 490 -2.92 -3.26 10.62
CA GLN A 490 -3.95 -2.90 9.66
C GLN A 490 -5.27 -2.65 10.39
N VAL A 491 -5.91 -1.54 10.06
CA VAL A 491 -7.25 -1.18 10.51
C VAL A 491 -8.18 -1.19 9.31
N ALA A 492 -9.29 -1.91 9.38
CA ALA A 492 -10.33 -1.90 8.34
C ALA A 492 -11.68 -1.52 8.95
N ALA A 493 -12.52 -0.82 8.18
CA ALA A 493 -13.85 -0.42 8.60
C ALA A 493 -14.91 -0.75 7.55
N ARG A 494 -16.18 -0.44 7.83
CA ARG A 494 -17.28 -0.61 6.89
C ARG A 494 -17.09 0.24 5.64
N PRO A 495 -17.73 -0.08 4.50
CA PRO A 495 -17.61 0.72 3.29
C PRO A 495 -17.88 2.21 3.56
N TYR A 496 -17.04 3.06 2.98
CA TYR A 496 -17.13 4.52 3.09
C TYR A 496 -16.92 5.10 4.51
N ARG A 497 -16.34 4.30 5.43
CA ARG A 497 -15.98 4.74 6.78
C ARG A 497 -14.46 4.90 6.92
N GLU A 498 -13.85 5.60 5.95
CA GLU A 498 -12.45 6.02 6.01
C GLU A 498 -12.16 6.87 7.25
N ASP A 499 -13.14 7.62 7.72
CA ASP A 499 -13.08 8.40 8.96
C ASP A 499 -12.76 7.53 10.19
N ILE A 500 -13.39 6.36 10.31
CA ILE A 500 -13.14 5.41 11.41
C ILE A 500 -11.73 4.80 11.26
N VAL A 501 -11.34 4.38 10.06
CA VAL A 501 -10.00 3.84 9.81
C VAL A 501 -8.94 4.85 10.24
N LEU A 502 -9.04 6.09 9.78
CA LEU A 502 -8.08 7.14 10.08
C LEU A 502 -8.07 7.55 11.56
N ALA A 503 -9.24 7.64 12.21
CA ALA A 503 -9.33 7.97 13.62
C ALA A 503 -8.67 6.91 14.51
N LEU A 504 -8.87 5.63 14.21
CA LEU A 504 -8.22 4.52 14.92
C LEU A 504 -6.71 4.48 14.63
N MET A 505 -6.29 4.70 13.38
CA MET A 505 -4.87 4.79 13.02
C MET A 505 -4.16 5.91 13.80
N MET A 506 -4.74 7.12 13.85
CA MET A 506 -4.17 8.25 14.60
C MET A 506 -4.10 7.96 16.10
N ALA A 507 -5.11 7.29 16.66
CA ALA A 507 -5.14 6.91 18.07
C ALA A 507 -4.04 5.91 18.41
N ILE A 508 -3.90 4.85 17.60
CA ILE A 508 -2.84 3.83 17.74
C ILE A 508 -1.46 4.47 17.58
N GLU A 509 -1.26 5.29 16.54
CA GLU A 509 0.02 5.95 16.28
C GLU A 509 0.45 6.85 17.42
N LYS A 510 -0.48 7.63 17.98
CA LYS A 510 -0.20 8.53 19.11
C LYS A 510 0.35 7.75 20.31
N SER A 511 -0.26 6.64 20.67
CA SER A 511 0.23 5.78 21.76
C SER A 511 1.56 5.12 21.40
N ALA A 512 1.67 4.55 20.19
CA ALA A 512 2.88 3.85 19.76
C ALA A 512 4.10 4.76 19.69
N ARG A 513 3.95 6.05 19.39
CA ARG A 513 5.05 7.03 19.34
C ARG A 513 5.73 7.27 20.70
N GLU A 514 5.08 6.96 21.79
CA GLU A 514 5.64 7.05 23.15
C GLU A 514 6.59 5.88 23.46
N GLU A 515 6.48 4.79 22.67
CA GLU A 515 7.29 3.58 22.86
C GLU A 515 8.68 3.69 22.22
N SER A 516 9.68 3.12 22.87
CA SER A 516 11.09 3.12 22.40
C SER A 516 11.30 2.35 21.09
N LEU A 517 10.45 1.35 20.84
CA LEU A 517 10.49 0.53 19.63
C LEU A 517 9.66 1.10 18.47
N PHE A 518 9.07 2.28 18.62
CA PHE A 518 8.36 2.91 17.49
C PHE A 518 9.32 3.15 16.31
N PRO A 519 8.95 2.76 15.08
CA PRO A 519 9.80 2.96 13.89
C PRO A 519 9.76 4.43 13.44
N ARG A 520 10.70 5.22 13.95
CA ARG A 520 10.76 6.67 13.62
C ARG A 520 11.30 6.86 12.22
N THR A 521 10.56 7.59 11.40
CA THR A 521 10.95 8.03 10.06
C THR A 521 11.04 9.57 10.02
N PRO A 522 11.93 10.18 9.19
CA PRO A 522 12.76 9.51 8.20
C PRO A 522 13.92 8.72 8.80
N VAL A 523 14.28 7.65 8.13
CA VAL A 523 15.47 6.86 8.41
C VAL A 523 16.54 7.13 7.34
N LEU A 524 17.79 7.16 7.74
CA LEU A 524 18.90 7.18 6.77
C LEU A 524 19.07 5.76 6.21
N PRO A 525 19.16 5.61 4.88
CA PRO A 525 19.44 4.31 4.30
C PRO A 525 20.77 3.75 4.85
N HIS A 526 20.72 2.51 5.33
CA HIS A 526 21.90 1.78 5.76
C HIS A 526 22.33 0.87 4.60
N GLY A 527 23.62 1.02 4.19
CA GLY A 527 24.25 0.18 3.18
C GLY A 527 24.52 -1.23 3.68
#